data_67195c4e43b8773b2f4a983580153775
#
_entry.id   67195c4e43b8773b2f4a983580153775
#
_cell.length_a   1.000
_cell.length_b   1.000
_cell.length_c   1.000
_cell.angle_alpha   90.00
_cell.angle_beta   90.00
_cell.angle_gamma   90.00
#
_symmetry.space_group_name_H-M   'P 1'
#
loop_
_entity.id
_entity.type
_entity.pdbx_description
1 polymer ?
#
loop_
_entity_poly.entity_id
_entity_poly.type
_entity_poly.pdbx_seq_one_letter_code
_entity_poly.pdbx_strand_id
1 'polypeptide(L)'
;MNLAQFPRRRYTVGQTPIESVPRFSKAVGGPDIYIKRDDLLGLTAGGNKTRKLEFLVADALKQEADTLITSGAVQSNHCRLTLSAAVKEGMKCHLILNEIIPGSYDSKAGGNIFLFHLLGAEKIEIVSHEAALNAAIRKTLDALTEKGRRGYVIPMGGSNPMGATGYVACAQEIQDQLFDLGMNVDAILCASGSSGTQAGLVTGMAGCNMNIPVIGINVGVTEKGQEDAVYELVKKTADHVGITAPIPRNAVICFDDYVGPGYSLPTPEMARAVKLLAETEGILLDPVYTGKAMAGLIHLSKKGYFKKGQKVLFVHTEIGRAHV
;
A
#
# COMPACT_ATOMS: atom_id res chain seq x y z
N MET A 1 -22.25 4.23 -4.80
CA MET A 1 -21.34 3.15 -4.36
C MET A 1 -21.84 2.54 -3.07
N ASN A 2 -21.94 1.20 -2.96
CA ASN A 2 -22.35 0.50 -1.73
C ASN A 2 -21.30 -0.56 -1.39
N LEU A 3 -20.42 -0.27 -0.42
CA LEU A 3 -19.37 -1.21 0.00
C LEU A 3 -19.85 -2.28 0.99
N ALA A 4 -21.05 -2.14 1.56
CA ALA A 4 -21.60 -3.11 2.50
C ALA A 4 -21.91 -4.47 1.85
N GLN A 5 -22.04 -4.52 0.53
CA GLN A 5 -22.24 -5.77 -0.22
C GLN A 5 -20.99 -6.68 -0.27
N PHE A 6 -19.80 -6.14 0.00
CA PHE A 6 -18.56 -6.90 -0.05
C PHE A 6 -18.24 -7.49 1.33
N PRO A 7 -18.08 -8.80 1.45
CA PRO A 7 -17.57 -9.42 2.67
C PRO A 7 -16.24 -8.78 3.08
N ARG A 8 -16.08 -8.52 4.37
CA ARG A 8 -14.88 -7.87 4.90
C ARG A 8 -14.49 -8.45 6.25
N ARG A 9 -13.25 -8.86 6.42
CA ARG A 9 -12.66 -9.10 7.73
C ARG A 9 -12.25 -7.76 8.35
N ARG A 10 -12.29 -7.67 9.66
CA ARG A 10 -11.88 -6.46 10.39
C ARG A 10 -10.63 -6.76 11.19
N TYR A 11 -9.51 -6.19 10.75
CA TYR A 11 -8.23 -6.33 11.43
C TYR A 11 -7.84 -5.08 12.22
N THR A 12 -8.43 -3.96 11.91
CA THR A 12 -8.24 -2.68 12.61
C THR A 12 -9.51 -2.32 13.35
N VAL A 13 -9.36 -1.89 14.61
CA VAL A 13 -10.47 -1.36 15.41
C VAL A 13 -10.58 0.14 15.14
N GLY A 14 -11.77 0.57 14.71
CA GLY A 14 -12.02 1.99 14.40
C GLY A 14 -11.36 2.45 13.10
N GLN A 15 -11.16 3.75 13.01
CA GLN A 15 -10.53 4.45 11.91
C GLN A 15 -9.07 4.81 12.26
N THR A 16 -8.19 4.87 11.26
CA THR A 16 -6.85 5.45 11.50
C THR A 16 -6.97 6.98 11.55
N PRO A 17 -6.25 7.66 12.44
CA PRO A 17 -6.41 9.10 12.60
C PRO A 17 -5.87 9.90 11.39
N ILE A 18 -6.43 11.11 11.22
CA ILE A 18 -5.82 12.19 10.43
C ILE A 18 -5.17 13.15 11.43
N GLU A 19 -3.86 13.30 11.37
CA GLU A 19 -3.06 14.11 12.28
C GLU A 19 -2.49 15.33 11.55
N SER A 20 -2.57 16.51 12.17
CA SER A 20 -1.84 17.70 11.71
C SER A 20 -0.37 17.59 12.11
N VAL A 21 0.54 18.01 11.22
CA VAL A 21 2.00 18.00 11.45
C VAL A 21 2.57 19.43 11.29
N PRO A 22 2.26 20.36 12.22
CA PRO A 22 2.52 21.77 12.05
C PRO A 22 4.01 22.14 12.06
N ARG A 23 4.85 21.44 12.85
CA ARG A 23 6.30 21.70 12.88
C ARG A 23 6.94 21.27 11.57
N PHE A 24 6.50 20.12 11.04
CA PHE A 24 6.95 19.64 9.74
C PHE A 24 6.47 20.56 8.61
N SER A 25 5.19 20.97 8.60
CA SER A 25 4.63 21.92 7.63
C SER A 25 5.42 23.21 7.61
N LYS A 26 5.75 23.76 8.79
CA LYS A 26 6.60 24.96 8.92
C LYS A 26 8.01 24.75 8.35
N ALA A 27 8.63 23.59 8.59
CA ALA A 27 9.97 23.29 8.11
C ALA A 27 10.00 23.09 6.59
N VAL A 28 8.97 22.51 6.00
CA VAL A 28 8.82 22.32 4.55
C VAL A 28 8.57 23.66 3.85
N GLY A 29 7.71 24.49 4.43
CA GLY A 29 7.17 25.69 3.83
C GLY A 29 6.14 25.39 2.74
N GLY A 30 5.13 26.24 2.60
CA GLY A 30 4.06 26.08 1.60
C GLY A 30 2.75 25.57 2.20
N PRO A 31 2.30 24.32 1.93
CA PRO A 31 1.01 23.85 2.39
C PRO A 31 1.00 23.47 3.87
N ASP A 32 -0.20 23.41 4.46
CA ASP A 32 -0.45 22.72 5.71
C ASP A 32 -0.54 21.21 5.45
N ILE A 33 0.29 20.44 6.11
CA ILE A 33 0.39 19.00 5.89
C ILE A 33 -0.33 18.23 6.99
N TYR A 34 -1.12 17.26 6.58
CA TYR A 34 -1.82 16.30 7.43
C TYR A 34 -1.39 14.89 7.07
N ILE A 35 -1.41 13.98 8.01
CA ILE A 35 -1.03 12.58 7.81
C ILE A 35 -2.19 11.65 8.15
N LYS A 36 -2.62 10.84 7.20
CA LYS A 36 -3.50 9.69 7.43
C LYS A 36 -2.65 8.51 7.90
N ARG A 37 -2.81 8.10 9.14
CA ARG A 37 -1.95 7.16 9.87
C ARG A 37 -2.26 5.69 9.58
N ASP A 38 -2.18 5.28 8.32
CA ASP A 38 -2.38 3.87 7.93
C ASP A 38 -1.21 2.95 8.34
N ASP A 39 -0.11 3.51 8.81
CA ASP A 39 0.95 2.82 9.52
C ASP A 39 0.46 2.17 10.83
N LEU A 40 -0.63 2.68 11.44
CA LEU A 40 -1.24 2.19 12.67
C LEU A 40 -2.32 1.11 12.44
N LEU A 41 -2.48 0.60 11.23
CA LEU A 41 -3.43 -0.47 10.93
C LEU A 41 -3.11 -1.79 11.67
N GLY A 42 -4.13 -2.55 12.01
CA GLY A 42 -4.11 -3.57 13.06
C GLY A 42 -3.44 -4.93 12.79
N LEU A 43 -2.93 -5.24 11.59
CA LEU A 43 -2.11 -6.44 11.37
C LEU A 43 -0.66 -6.16 11.78
N THR A 44 0.10 -7.20 12.10
CA THR A 44 1.48 -7.16 12.61
C THR A 44 2.30 -5.98 12.08
N ALA A 45 2.57 -5.02 12.95
CA ALA A 45 3.31 -3.79 12.72
C ALA A 45 2.69 -2.80 11.70
N GLY A 46 1.38 -2.92 11.41
CA GLY A 46 0.65 -1.97 10.57
C GLY A 46 0.95 -2.03 9.08
N GLY A 47 0.34 -1.13 8.34
CA GLY A 47 0.59 -0.91 6.93
C GLY A 47 -0.62 -1.11 6.01
N ASN A 48 -0.57 -0.46 4.86
CA ASN A 48 -1.65 -0.33 3.88
C ASN A 48 -2.22 -1.66 3.36
N LYS A 49 -1.44 -2.73 3.41
CA LYS A 49 -1.90 -4.04 2.94
C LYS A 49 -3.01 -4.60 3.83
N THR A 50 -3.08 -4.18 5.10
CA THR A 50 -4.17 -4.54 6.02
C THR A 50 -5.54 -4.24 5.42
N ARG A 51 -5.75 -3.02 4.89
CA ARG A 51 -7.02 -2.63 4.26
C ARG A 51 -7.40 -3.52 3.08
N LYS A 52 -6.42 -3.88 2.27
CA LYS A 52 -6.60 -4.75 1.10
C LYS A 52 -6.90 -6.20 1.51
N LEU A 53 -6.17 -6.69 2.50
CA LEU A 53 -6.32 -8.04 3.04
C LEU A 53 -7.66 -8.25 3.73
N GLU A 54 -8.27 -7.22 4.29
CA GLU A 54 -9.61 -7.32 4.88
C GLU A 54 -10.66 -7.81 3.86
N PHE A 55 -10.52 -7.46 2.59
CA PHE A 55 -11.42 -7.94 1.51
C PHE A 55 -10.91 -9.22 0.87
N LEU A 56 -9.62 -9.31 0.56
CA LEU A 56 -9.02 -10.48 -0.08
C LEU A 56 -9.13 -11.74 0.78
N VAL A 57 -8.93 -11.61 2.09
CA VAL A 57 -9.06 -12.76 3.00
C VAL A 57 -10.53 -13.13 3.23
N ALA A 58 -11.43 -12.14 3.25
CA ALA A 58 -12.87 -12.45 3.29
C ALA A 58 -13.32 -13.25 2.05
N ASP A 59 -12.77 -12.93 0.87
CA ASP A 59 -13.02 -13.68 -0.35
C ASP A 59 -12.37 -15.08 -0.32
N ALA A 60 -11.15 -15.20 0.18
CA ALA A 60 -10.49 -16.49 0.38
C ALA A 60 -11.30 -17.43 1.28
N LEU A 61 -11.81 -16.91 2.41
CA LEU A 61 -12.66 -17.66 3.35
C LEU A 61 -13.98 -18.06 2.70
N LYS A 62 -14.61 -17.18 1.91
CA LYS A 62 -15.82 -17.51 1.16
C LYS A 62 -15.59 -18.64 0.14
N GLN A 63 -14.38 -18.74 -0.39
CA GLN A 63 -13.97 -19.83 -1.28
C GLN A 63 -13.44 -21.05 -0.51
N GLU A 64 -13.59 -21.08 0.81
CA GLU A 64 -13.15 -22.18 1.69
C GLU A 64 -11.65 -22.50 1.54
N ALA A 65 -10.82 -21.49 1.25
CA ALA A 65 -9.38 -21.67 1.18
C ALA A 65 -8.80 -21.93 2.58
N ASP A 66 -7.85 -22.85 2.64
CA ASP A 66 -7.09 -23.15 3.87
C ASP A 66 -5.67 -22.62 3.85
N THR A 67 -5.20 -22.17 2.67
CA THR A 67 -3.84 -21.70 2.45
C THR A 67 -3.83 -20.42 1.64
N LEU A 68 -3.20 -19.38 2.15
CA LEU A 68 -2.88 -18.19 1.37
C LEU A 68 -1.51 -18.36 0.68
N ILE A 69 -1.44 -17.97 -0.59
CA ILE A 69 -0.21 -17.96 -1.37
C ILE A 69 0.01 -16.52 -1.81
N THR A 70 1.20 -15.97 -1.58
CA THR A 70 1.51 -14.64 -2.05
C THR A 70 2.98 -14.49 -2.42
N SER A 71 3.29 -13.40 -3.11
CA SER A 71 4.64 -13.10 -3.57
C SER A 71 5.04 -11.66 -3.28
N GLY A 72 6.36 -11.44 -3.21
CA GLY A 72 6.94 -10.11 -3.00
C GLY A 72 8.46 -10.15 -3.04
N ALA A 73 9.13 -9.02 -2.84
CA ALA A 73 10.57 -8.96 -2.64
C ALA A 73 10.97 -9.67 -1.33
N VAL A 74 12.25 -9.97 -1.16
CA VAL A 74 12.76 -10.74 0.00
C VAL A 74 12.40 -10.12 1.36
N GLN A 75 12.30 -8.80 1.47
CA GLN A 75 11.90 -8.09 2.68
C GLN A 75 10.48 -7.48 2.55
N SER A 76 9.55 -8.21 1.92
CA SER A 76 8.22 -7.69 1.58
C SER A 76 7.31 -7.48 2.80
N ASN A 77 6.88 -6.23 3.03
CA ASN A 77 5.82 -5.90 3.99
C ASN A 77 4.48 -6.54 3.61
N HIS A 78 4.22 -6.67 2.30
CA HIS A 78 3.02 -7.35 1.81
C HIS A 78 2.99 -8.82 2.23
N CYS A 79 4.10 -9.56 2.05
CA CYS A 79 4.22 -10.96 2.48
C CYS A 79 4.01 -11.10 3.99
N ARG A 80 4.62 -10.20 4.80
CA ARG A 80 4.43 -10.19 6.26
C ARG A 80 2.97 -10.04 6.65
N LEU A 81 2.28 -9.06 6.08
CA LEU A 81 0.89 -8.79 6.43
C LEU A 81 -0.05 -9.89 5.92
N THR A 82 0.22 -10.48 4.75
CA THR A 82 -0.54 -11.64 4.26
C THR A 82 -0.38 -12.85 5.19
N LEU A 83 0.86 -13.13 5.62
CA LEU A 83 1.13 -14.18 6.60
C LEU A 83 0.44 -13.89 7.95
N SER A 84 0.53 -12.65 8.43
CA SER A 84 -0.15 -12.25 9.67
C SER A 84 -1.67 -12.44 9.59
N ALA A 85 -2.28 -12.12 8.45
CA ALA A 85 -3.71 -12.35 8.23
C ALA A 85 -4.03 -13.85 8.19
N ALA A 86 -3.22 -14.66 7.51
CA ALA A 86 -3.38 -16.11 7.48
C ALA A 86 -3.35 -16.72 8.90
N VAL A 87 -2.34 -16.36 9.70
CA VAL A 87 -2.23 -16.81 11.10
C VAL A 87 -3.47 -16.43 11.90
N LYS A 88 -3.95 -15.19 11.75
CA LYS A 88 -5.13 -14.70 12.48
C LYS A 88 -6.41 -15.45 12.12
N GLU A 89 -6.52 -15.97 10.90
CA GLU A 89 -7.66 -16.77 10.42
C GLU A 89 -7.44 -18.29 10.58
N GLY A 90 -6.33 -18.73 11.16
CA GLY A 90 -6.01 -20.16 11.29
C GLY A 90 -5.64 -20.84 9.98
N MET A 91 -5.31 -20.07 8.95
CA MET A 91 -4.90 -20.55 7.63
C MET A 91 -3.38 -20.75 7.58
N LYS A 92 -2.94 -21.60 6.66
CA LYS A 92 -1.51 -21.69 6.29
C LYS A 92 -1.13 -20.60 5.30
N CYS A 93 0.18 -20.32 5.18
CA CYS A 93 0.67 -19.34 4.23
C CYS A 93 1.97 -19.79 3.57
N HIS A 94 1.99 -19.71 2.22
CA HIS A 94 3.18 -19.92 1.40
C HIS A 94 3.66 -18.59 0.85
N LEU A 95 4.92 -18.27 1.05
CA LEU A 95 5.57 -17.06 0.57
C LEU A 95 6.52 -17.39 -0.58
N ILE A 96 6.36 -16.72 -1.72
CA ILE A 96 7.27 -16.84 -2.86
C ILE A 96 7.99 -15.49 -3.00
N LEU A 97 9.27 -15.48 -2.64
CA LEU A 97 10.06 -14.26 -2.55
C LEU A 97 10.92 -14.07 -3.80
N ASN A 98 10.75 -12.95 -4.47
CA ASN A 98 11.58 -12.58 -5.61
C ASN A 98 12.86 -11.89 -5.12
N GLU A 99 13.99 -12.53 -5.37
CA GLU A 99 15.31 -11.97 -5.10
C GLU A 99 15.73 -11.04 -6.27
N ILE A 100 15.23 -9.80 -6.24
CA ILE A 100 15.48 -8.79 -7.27
C ILE A 100 16.97 -8.45 -7.37
N ILE A 101 17.65 -8.38 -6.22
CA ILE A 101 19.10 -8.18 -6.13
C ILE A 101 19.73 -9.52 -5.77
N PRO A 102 20.52 -10.14 -6.66
CA PRO A 102 21.17 -11.43 -6.40
C PRO A 102 21.97 -11.42 -5.09
N GLY A 103 21.77 -12.45 -4.25
CA GLY A 103 22.43 -12.59 -2.95
C GLY A 103 21.84 -11.70 -1.83
N SER A 104 20.70 -11.05 -2.07
CA SER A 104 20.03 -10.23 -1.04
C SER A 104 19.19 -11.04 -0.05
N TYR A 105 18.92 -12.31 -0.32
CA TYR A 105 18.24 -13.17 0.63
C TYR A 105 19.23 -13.80 1.62
N ASP A 106 18.98 -13.54 2.90
CA ASP A 106 19.65 -14.24 3.99
C ASP A 106 18.58 -14.75 4.97
N SER A 107 18.51 -16.06 5.17
CA SER A 107 17.54 -16.70 6.06
C SER A 107 17.71 -16.29 7.52
N LYS A 108 18.84 -15.71 7.90
CA LYS A 108 19.17 -15.22 9.25
C LYS A 108 19.00 -13.71 9.38
N ALA A 109 18.64 -13.02 8.30
CA ALA A 109 18.44 -11.57 8.32
C ALA A 109 17.31 -11.19 9.29
N GLY A 110 17.44 -10.02 9.89
CA GLY A 110 16.39 -9.37 10.66
C GLY A 110 15.20 -8.89 9.80
N GLY A 111 14.39 -7.99 10.35
CA GLY A 111 13.27 -7.39 9.62
C GLY A 111 12.17 -8.40 9.27
N ASN A 112 11.66 -8.34 8.04
CA ASN A 112 10.56 -9.19 7.63
C ASN A 112 10.94 -10.67 7.49
N ILE A 113 12.19 -10.99 7.15
CA ILE A 113 12.66 -12.39 7.11
C ILE A 113 12.50 -13.04 8.49
N PHE A 114 12.99 -12.39 9.54
CA PHE A 114 12.79 -12.87 10.91
C PHE A 114 11.29 -13.03 11.24
N LEU A 115 10.46 -12.08 10.85
CA LEU A 115 9.02 -12.12 11.11
C LEU A 115 8.32 -13.22 10.31
N PHE A 116 8.77 -13.59 9.12
CA PHE A 116 8.21 -14.73 8.38
C PHE A 116 8.42 -16.04 9.15
N HIS A 117 9.59 -16.24 9.72
CA HIS A 117 9.87 -17.42 10.54
C HIS A 117 9.12 -17.37 11.88
N LEU A 118 9.10 -16.23 12.56
CA LEU A 118 8.42 -16.06 13.83
C LEU A 118 6.90 -16.28 13.72
N LEU A 119 6.28 -15.81 12.62
CA LEU A 119 4.86 -16.01 12.34
C LEU A 119 4.54 -17.40 11.76
N GLY A 120 5.54 -18.24 11.52
CA GLY A 120 5.34 -19.62 11.10
C GLY A 120 4.88 -19.78 9.65
N ALA A 121 5.53 -19.08 8.69
CA ALA A 121 5.31 -19.36 7.27
C ALA A 121 5.51 -20.86 6.98
N GLU A 122 4.49 -21.51 6.42
CA GLU A 122 4.56 -22.97 6.15
C GLU A 122 5.60 -23.29 5.07
N LYS A 123 5.76 -22.40 4.09
CA LYS A 123 6.77 -22.50 3.05
C LYS A 123 7.27 -21.12 2.65
N ILE A 124 8.58 -21.00 2.49
CA ILE A 124 9.25 -19.87 1.86
C ILE A 124 10.03 -20.41 0.66
N GLU A 125 9.74 -19.91 -0.53
CA GLU A 125 10.43 -20.26 -1.77
C GLU A 125 11.06 -19.02 -2.38
N ILE A 126 12.34 -19.09 -2.74
CA ILE A 126 13.09 -17.99 -3.33
C ILE A 126 13.14 -18.19 -4.84
N VAL A 127 12.83 -17.15 -5.60
CA VAL A 127 12.93 -17.11 -7.06
C VAL A 127 13.72 -15.89 -7.52
N SER A 128 14.38 -16.00 -8.67
CA SER A 128 15.32 -14.97 -9.15
C SER A 128 14.72 -14.01 -10.20
N HIS A 129 13.50 -14.29 -10.71
CA HIS A 129 12.87 -13.45 -11.74
C HIS A 129 11.36 -13.70 -11.82
N GLU A 130 10.64 -12.75 -12.45
CA GLU A 130 9.17 -12.73 -12.49
C GLU A 130 8.55 -13.96 -13.18
N ALA A 131 9.16 -14.46 -14.25
CA ALA A 131 8.65 -15.68 -14.93
C ALA A 131 8.71 -16.91 -14.01
N ALA A 132 9.77 -17.03 -13.21
CA ALA A 132 9.90 -18.10 -12.20
C ALA A 132 8.86 -17.92 -11.07
N LEU A 133 8.53 -16.70 -10.71
CA LEU A 133 7.51 -16.38 -9.71
C LEU A 133 6.14 -16.94 -10.10
N ASN A 134 5.67 -16.68 -11.32
CA ASN A 134 4.39 -17.18 -11.82
C ASN A 134 4.37 -18.71 -11.92
N ALA A 135 5.49 -19.32 -12.32
CA ALA A 135 5.64 -20.78 -12.36
C ALA A 135 5.58 -21.39 -10.95
N ALA A 136 6.25 -20.78 -9.97
CA ALA A 136 6.24 -21.23 -8.58
C ALA A 136 4.85 -21.12 -7.94
N ILE A 137 4.09 -20.06 -8.24
CA ILE A 137 2.70 -19.92 -7.78
C ILE A 137 1.85 -21.07 -8.32
N ARG A 138 1.89 -21.35 -9.64
CA ARG A 138 1.12 -22.45 -10.24
C ARG A 138 1.51 -23.79 -9.64
N LYS A 139 2.80 -24.10 -9.57
CA LYS A 139 3.30 -25.33 -8.96
C LYS A 139 2.84 -25.49 -7.50
N THR A 140 2.78 -24.40 -6.76
CA THR A 140 2.31 -24.41 -5.37
C THR A 140 0.81 -24.72 -5.29
N LEU A 141 -0.01 -24.13 -6.17
CA LEU A 141 -1.45 -24.43 -6.25
C LEU A 141 -1.70 -25.89 -6.59
N ASP A 142 -1.00 -26.42 -7.61
CA ASP A 142 -1.13 -27.81 -8.05
C ASP A 142 -0.77 -28.79 -6.91
N ALA A 143 0.35 -28.55 -6.22
CA ALA A 143 0.80 -29.36 -5.10
C ALA A 143 -0.11 -29.30 -3.87
N LEU A 144 -0.83 -28.21 -3.65
CA LEU A 144 -1.86 -28.10 -2.61
C LEU A 144 -3.11 -28.91 -3.02
N THR A 145 -3.55 -28.77 -4.27
CA THR A 145 -4.70 -29.50 -4.82
C THR A 145 -4.49 -31.01 -4.74
N GLU A 146 -3.30 -31.52 -5.09
CA GLU A 146 -2.93 -32.94 -4.97
C GLU A 146 -3.02 -33.47 -3.52
N LYS A 147 -2.85 -32.58 -2.53
CA LYS A 147 -3.00 -32.89 -1.10
C LYS A 147 -4.41 -32.65 -0.54
N GLY A 148 -5.40 -32.36 -1.42
CA GLY A 148 -6.76 -32.05 -1.01
C GLY A 148 -6.90 -30.70 -0.30
N ARG A 149 -5.91 -29.80 -0.45
CA ARG A 149 -5.92 -28.44 0.13
C ARG A 149 -6.36 -27.42 -0.89
N ARG A 150 -6.91 -26.31 -0.41
CA ARG A 150 -7.42 -25.23 -1.25
C ARG A 150 -6.59 -23.97 -1.06
N GLY A 151 -5.70 -23.69 -2.02
CA GLY A 151 -4.88 -22.49 -2.07
C GLY A 151 -5.65 -21.29 -2.62
N TYR A 152 -5.45 -20.11 -2.05
CA TYR A 152 -5.92 -18.83 -2.58
C TYR A 152 -4.75 -17.88 -2.82
N VAL A 153 -4.63 -17.38 -4.06
CA VAL A 153 -3.54 -16.49 -4.45
C VAL A 153 -3.91 -15.04 -4.14
N ILE A 154 -3.16 -14.44 -3.22
CA ILE A 154 -3.18 -12.99 -3.00
C ILE A 154 -2.17 -12.36 -3.98
N PRO A 155 -2.58 -11.54 -4.94
CA PRO A 155 -1.66 -10.94 -5.90
C PRO A 155 -0.65 -10.03 -5.21
N MET A 156 0.51 -9.81 -5.85
CA MET A 156 1.57 -8.95 -5.32
C MET A 156 1.01 -7.58 -4.91
N GLY A 157 1.31 -7.17 -3.68
CA GLY A 157 0.81 -5.93 -3.11
C GLY A 157 -0.70 -5.90 -2.85
N GLY A 158 -1.42 -7.02 -3.01
CA GLY A 158 -2.88 -7.07 -2.91
C GLY A 158 -3.57 -6.21 -3.97
N SER A 159 -2.98 -6.10 -5.17
CA SER A 159 -3.37 -5.11 -6.18
C SER A 159 -4.22 -5.75 -7.29
N ASN A 160 -5.48 -5.98 -6.97
CA ASN A 160 -6.59 -6.29 -7.88
C ASN A 160 -7.83 -5.51 -7.42
N PRO A 161 -8.96 -5.54 -8.14
CA PRO A 161 -10.16 -4.80 -7.76
C PRO A 161 -10.65 -5.09 -6.33
N MET A 162 -10.66 -6.36 -5.93
CA MET A 162 -11.04 -6.77 -4.56
C MET A 162 -10.14 -6.11 -3.51
N GLY A 163 -8.82 -6.17 -3.66
CA GLY A 163 -7.89 -5.54 -2.73
C GLY A 163 -7.95 -4.01 -2.77
N ALA A 164 -8.09 -3.41 -3.96
CA ALA A 164 -8.24 -1.95 -4.11
C ALA A 164 -9.48 -1.41 -3.41
N THR A 165 -10.54 -2.23 -3.24
CA THR A 165 -11.74 -1.90 -2.45
C THR A 165 -11.39 -1.49 -1.02
N GLY A 166 -10.29 -1.99 -0.46
CA GLY A 166 -9.78 -1.54 0.84
C GLY A 166 -9.42 -0.06 0.88
N TYR A 167 -8.93 0.48 -0.24
CA TYR A 167 -8.64 1.92 -0.35
C TYR A 167 -9.82 2.74 -0.88
N VAL A 168 -10.78 2.13 -1.54
CA VAL A 168 -12.11 2.74 -1.74
C VAL A 168 -12.79 2.99 -0.39
N ALA A 169 -12.71 2.02 0.53
CA ALA A 169 -13.22 2.18 1.89
C ALA A 169 -12.43 3.23 2.71
N CYS A 170 -11.11 3.34 2.47
CA CYS A 170 -10.30 4.41 3.06
C CYS A 170 -10.74 5.80 2.59
N ALA A 171 -11.12 5.95 1.32
CA ALA A 171 -11.64 7.22 0.79
C ALA A 171 -12.95 7.63 1.48
N GLN A 172 -13.88 6.68 1.72
CA GLN A 172 -15.07 6.95 2.52
C GLN A 172 -14.71 7.39 3.95
N GLU A 173 -13.78 6.66 4.59
CA GLU A 173 -13.30 6.99 5.93
C GLU A 173 -12.67 8.40 5.98
N ILE A 174 -11.90 8.80 4.96
CA ILE A 174 -11.36 10.15 4.84
C ILE A 174 -12.49 11.19 4.71
N GLN A 175 -13.51 10.92 3.89
CA GLN A 175 -14.67 11.81 3.74
C GLN A 175 -15.36 12.08 5.08
N ASP A 176 -15.67 11.01 5.82
CA ASP A 176 -16.31 11.11 7.13
C ASP A 176 -15.45 11.90 8.12
N GLN A 177 -14.15 11.63 8.15
CA GLN A 177 -13.21 12.33 9.04
C GLN A 177 -13.05 13.80 8.67
N LEU A 178 -13.00 14.16 7.40
CA LEU A 178 -12.93 15.56 6.95
C LEU A 178 -14.21 16.32 7.35
N PHE A 179 -15.37 15.66 7.26
CA PHE A 179 -16.63 16.22 7.75
C PHE A 179 -16.59 16.46 9.26
N ASP A 180 -16.18 15.48 10.05
CA ASP A 180 -16.10 15.57 11.51
C ASP A 180 -15.10 16.64 11.98
N LEU A 181 -13.99 16.80 11.25
CA LEU A 181 -12.97 17.81 11.51
C LEU A 181 -13.36 19.21 11.01
N GLY A 182 -14.46 19.36 10.28
CA GLY A 182 -14.88 20.63 9.69
C GLY A 182 -13.85 21.20 8.70
N MET A 183 -13.15 20.34 7.94
CA MET A 183 -12.09 20.76 7.04
C MET A 183 -12.16 20.06 5.68
N ASN A 184 -11.51 20.66 4.69
CA ASN A 184 -11.24 20.06 3.39
C ASN A 184 -9.72 19.94 3.19
N VAL A 185 -9.32 19.09 2.23
CA VAL A 185 -7.94 19.02 1.73
C VAL A 185 -7.92 19.28 0.22
N ASP A 186 -6.84 19.91 -0.24
CA ASP A 186 -6.66 20.28 -1.66
C ASP A 186 -6.05 19.17 -2.48
N ALA A 187 -5.36 18.22 -1.84
CA ALA A 187 -4.77 17.05 -2.49
C ALA A 187 -4.53 15.92 -1.48
N ILE A 188 -4.56 14.68 -1.99
CA ILE A 188 -4.10 13.49 -1.28
C ILE A 188 -2.84 13.00 -1.97
N LEU A 189 -1.80 12.67 -1.21
CA LEU A 189 -0.54 12.16 -1.72
C LEU A 189 -0.21 10.80 -1.10
N CYS A 190 0.21 9.84 -1.91
CA CYS A 190 0.62 8.52 -1.45
C CYS A 190 1.81 7.96 -2.24
N ALA A 191 2.51 6.98 -1.67
CA ALA A 191 3.47 6.17 -2.41
C ALA A 191 2.73 5.29 -3.43
N SER A 192 3.21 5.25 -4.67
CA SER A 192 2.66 4.45 -5.76
C SER A 192 3.68 3.43 -6.26
N GLY A 193 3.38 2.14 -6.09
CA GLY A 193 4.21 1.02 -6.55
C GLY A 193 3.35 -0.02 -7.25
N SER A 194 2.69 -0.91 -6.51
CA SER A 194 1.81 -1.95 -7.08
C SER A 194 0.41 -1.45 -7.48
N SER A 195 0.20 -0.15 -7.64
CA SER A 195 -1.00 0.55 -8.11
C SER A 195 -2.22 0.52 -7.17
N GLY A 196 -2.48 -0.56 -6.43
CA GLY A 196 -3.76 -0.80 -5.74
C GLY A 196 -4.15 0.23 -4.67
N THR A 197 -3.19 0.90 -4.02
CA THR A 197 -3.48 1.97 -3.04
C THR A 197 -3.99 3.22 -3.74
N GLN A 198 -3.24 3.70 -4.73
CA GLN A 198 -3.63 4.89 -5.49
C GLN A 198 -4.91 4.64 -6.27
N ALA A 199 -5.05 3.51 -6.95
CA ALA A 199 -6.26 3.17 -7.70
C ALA A 199 -7.51 3.14 -6.80
N GLY A 200 -7.39 2.54 -5.61
CA GLY A 200 -8.50 2.51 -4.65
C GLY A 200 -8.88 3.91 -4.15
N LEU A 201 -7.89 4.77 -3.86
CA LEU A 201 -8.15 6.17 -3.46
C LEU A 201 -8.82 6.97 -4.59
N VAL A 202 -8.28 6.92 -5.82
CA VAL A 202 -8.87 7.61 -7.00
C VAL A 202 -10.31 7.15 -7.21
N THR A 203 -10.55 5.84 -7.22
CA THR A 203 -11.89 5.28 -7.38
C THR A 203 -12.82 5.71 -6.23
N GLY A 204 -12.31 5.69 -5.01
CA GLY A 204 -13.09 6.06 -3.82
C GLY A 204 -13.44 7.54 -3.79
N MET A 205 -12.51 8.44 -4.12
CA MET A 205 -12.80 9.87 -4.22
C MET A 205 -13.89 10.15 -5.26
N ALA A 206 -13.81 9.53 -6.44
CA ALA A 206 -14.85 9.62 -7.45
C ALA A 206 -16.20 9.07 -6.94
N GLY A 207 -16.19 7.91 -6.28
CA GLY A 207 -17.40 7.28 -5.75
C GLY A 207 -18.05 8.03 -4.58
N CYS A 208 -17.29 8.88 -3.89
CA CYS A 208 -17.74 9.77 -2.83
C CYS A 208 -18.10 11.19 -3.36
N ASN A 209 -18.04 11.43 -4.66
CA ASN A 209 -18.20 12.75 -5.28
C ASN A 209 -17.23 13.81 -4.71
N MET A 210 -16.05 13.39 -4.31
CA MET A 210 -14.98 14.27 -3.82
C MET A 210 -14.04 14.60 -4.97
N ASN A 211 -13.99 15.86 -5.36
CA ASN A 211 -13.09 16.33 -6.42
C ASN A 211 -11.70 16.67 -5.85
N ILE A 212 -11.08 15.70 -5.17
CA ILE A 212 -9.76 15.84 -4.56
C ILE A 212 -8.75 15.02 -5.40
N PRO A 213 -7.72 15.65 -5.99
CA PRO A 213 -6.69 14.94 -6.74
C PRO A 213 -5.90 13.99 -5.85
N VAL A 214 -5.64 12.77 -6.37
CA VAL A 214 -4.82 11.76 -5.71
C VAL A 214 -3.50 11.63 -6.46
N ILE A 215 -2.43 12.08 -5.83
CA ILE A 215 -1.09 12.15 -6.38
C ILE A 215 -0.28 10.94 -5.90
N GLY A 216 0.23 10.16 -6.85
CA GLY A 216 1.14 9.05 -6.60
C GLY A 216 2.60 9.48 -6.79
N ILE A 217 3.44 9.21 -5.80
CA ILE A 217 4.90 9.28 -5.98
C ILE A 217 5.39 7.88 -6.28
N ASN A 218 5.96 7.69 -7.46
CA ASN A 218 6.43 6.39 -7.92
C ASN A 218 7.67 5.96 -7.12
N VAL A 219 7.76 4.65 -6.87
CA VAL A 219 8.86 4.07 -6.10
C VAL A 219 9.73 3.09 -6.88
N GLY A 220 9.34 2.74 -8.11
CA GLY A 220 10.08 1.72 -8.87
C GLY A 220 9.84 1.67 -10.37
N VAL A 221 8.90 2.44 -10.94
CA VAL A 221 8.56 2.44 -12.37
C VAL A 221 8.50 3.86 -12.91
N THR A 222 8.48 4.00 -14.24
CA THR A 222 8.32 5.31 -14.91
C THR A 222 6.93 5.89 -14.67
N GLU A 223 6.78 7.22 -14.75
CA GLU A 223 5.52 7.93 -14.59
C GLU A 223 4.43 7.34 -15.48
N LYS A 224 4.66 7.30 -16.79
CA LYS A 224 3.68 6.78 -17.75
C LYS A 224 3.29 5.33 -17.47
N GLY A 225 4.24 4.46 -17.18
CA GLY A 225 3.97 3.06 -16.88
C GLY A 225 3.15 2.89 -15.60
N GLN A 226 3.42 3.71 -14.58
CA GLN A 226 2.66 3.71 -13.35
C GLN A 226 1.24 4.25 -13.55
N GLU A 227 1.10 5.36 -14.27
CA GLU A 227 -0.21 5.93 -14.56
C GLU A 227 -1.10 4.97 -15.33
N ASP A 228 -0.56 4.28 -16.35
CA ASP A 228 -1.30 3.29 -17.13
C ASP A 228 -1.76 2.14 -16.24
N ALA A 229 -0.88 1.59 -15.40
CA ALA A 229 -1.20 0.51 -14.48
C ALA A 229 -2.24 0.93 -13.42
N VAL A 230 -2.13 2.13 -12.88
CA VAL A 230 -3.11 2.68 -11.92
C VAL A 230 -4.45 2.88 -12.60
N TYR A 231 -4.49 3.49 -13.78
CA TYR A 231 -5.74 3.77 -14.49
C TYR A 231 -6.47 2.49 -14.91
N GLU A 232 -5.75 1.48 -15.40
CA GLU A 232 -6.35 0.18 -15.70
C GLU A 232 -6.99 -0.46 -14.44
N LEU A 233 -6.33 -0.32 -13.30
CA LEU A 233 -6.88 -0.82 -12.05
C LEU A 233 -8.04 0.06 -11.54
N VAL A 234 -8.02 1.38 -11.77
CA VAL A 234 -9.14 2.28 -11.46
C VAL A 234 -10.39 1.85 -12.21
N LYS A 235 -10.31 1.61 -13.53
CA LYS A 235 -11.45 1.16 -14.33
C LYS A 235 -12.05 -0.14 -13.78
N LYS A 236 -11.20 -1.14 -13.57
CA LYS A 236 -11.62 -2.44 -13.03
C LYS A 236 -12.20 -2.34 -11.61
N THR A 237 -11.66 -1.44 -10.79
CA THR A 237 -12.15 -1.23 -9.43
C THR A 237 -13.47 -0.47 -9.43
N ALA A 238 -13.65 0.53 -10.31
CA ALA A 238 -14.91 1.25 -10.48
C ALA A 238 -16.04 0.30 -10.88
N ASP A 239 -15.80 -0.56 -11.88
CA ASP A 239 -16.75 -1.60 -12.29
C ASP A 239 -17.09 -2.54 -11.11
N HIS A 240 -16.07 -2.99 -10.38
CA HIS A 240 -16.21 -3.91 -9.26
C HIS A 240 -17.07 -3.33 -8.12
N VAL A 241 -16.91 -2.03 -7.80
CA VAL A 241 -17.67 -1.37 -6.73
C VAL A 241 -18.96 -0.69 -7.21
N GLY A 242 -19.31 -0.86 -8.48
CA GLY A 242 -20.56 -0.37 -9.08
C GLY A 242 -20.59 1.13 -9.33
N ILE A 243 -19.47 1.75 -9.67
CA ILE A 243 -19.40 3.14 -10.13
C ILE A 243 -19.59 3.16 -11.65
N THR A 244 -20.72 3.70 -12.10
CA THR A 244 -21.08 3.75 -13.52
C THR A 244 -20.58 5.01 -14.24
N ALA A 245 -20.36 6.10 -13.51
CA ALA A 245 -19.79 7.31 -14.07
C ALA A 245 -18.31 7.09 -14.45
N PRO A 246 -17.88 7.46 -15.68
CA PRO A 246 -16.51 7.25 -16.10
C PRO A 246 -15.56 8.12 -15.28
N ILE A 247 -14.49 7.51 -14.75
CA ILE A 247 -13.40 8.23 -14.10
C ILE A 247 -12.41 8.61 -15.19
N PRO A 248 -12.11 9.91 -15.39
CA PRO A 248 -11.25 10.33 -16.49
C PRO A 248 -9.78 9.95 -16.25
N ARG A 249 -9.02 9.76 -17.33
CA ARG A 249 -7.60 9.36 -17.28
C ARG A 249 -6.73 10.33 -16.47
N ASN A 250 -7.02 11.62 -16.57
CA ASN A 250 -6.30 12.68 -15.84
C ASN A 250 -6.61 12.75 -14.34
N ALA A 251 -7.53 11.91 -13.81
CA ALA A 251 -7.69 11.72 -12.38
C ALA A 251 -6.51 10.97 -11.74
N VAL A 252 -5.71 10.27 -12.57
CA VAL A 252 -4.49 9.60 -12.14
C VAL A 252 -3.30 10.52 -12.41
N ILE A 253 -2.63 10.94 -11.36
CA ILE A 253 -1.45 11.81 -11.38
C ILE A 253 -0.31 11.06 -10.73
N CYS A 254 0.81 10.92 -11.43
CA CYS A 254 2.02 10.29 -10.91
C CYS A 254 3.24 11.18 -11.13
N PHE A 255 4.26 11.01 -10.29
CA PHE A 255 5.59 11.61 -10.45
C PHE A 255 6.65 10.55 -10.23
N ASP A 256 7.65 10.45 -11.09
CA ASP A 256 8.74 9.45 -11.00
C ASP A 256 10.13 10.06 -10.69
N ASP A 257 10.23 11.37 -10.59
CA ASP A 257 11.48 12.08 -10.24
C ASP A 257 12.15 11.60 -8.93
N TYR A 258 11.42 10.86 -8.10
CA TYR A 258 11.83 10.47 -6.74
C TYR A 258 12.20 8.99 -6.60
N VAL A 259 12.14 8.22 -7.68
CA VAL A 259 12.53 6.80 -7.70
C VAL A 259 14.02 6.63 -7.36
N GLY A 260 14.86 7.58 -7.80
CA GLY A 260 16.30 7.51 -7.63
C GLY A 260 16.92 6.40 -8.49
N PRO A 261 17.96 5.70 -7.99
CA PRO A 261 18.62 4.64 -8.77
C PRO A 261 17.74 3.42 -9.07
N GLY A 262 16.62 3.27 -8.35
CA GLY A 262 15.68 2.16 -8.55
C GLY A 262 14.89 1.79 -7.30
N TYR A 263 14.06 0.76 -7.44
CA TYR A 263 13.29 0.22 -6.34
C TYR A 263 14.19 -0.26 -5.19
N SER A 264 13.81 0.01 -3.95
CA SER A 264 14.55 -0.28 -2.71
C SER A 264 15.90 0.44 -2.55
N LEU A 265 16.39 1.15 -3.54
CA LEU A 265 17.64 1.88 -3.42
C LEU A 265 17.42 3.26 -2.79
N PRO A 266 18.23 3.63 -1.76
CA PRO A 266 18.06 4.89 -1.04
C PRO A 266 18.50 6.10 -1.87
N THR A 267 17.93 7.26 -1.52
CA THR A 267 18.39 8.57 -2.04
C THR A 267 18.66 9.54 -0.89
N PRO A 268 19.55 10.53 -1.08
CA PRO A 268 19.80 11.54 -0.07
C PRO A 268 18.54 12.35 0.29
N GLU A 269 17.65 12.61 -0.69
CA GLU A 269 16.39 13.32 -0.52
C GLU A 269 15.45 12.54 0.38
N MET A 270 15.32 11.24 0.15
CA MET A 270 14.54 10.33 0.98
C MET A 270 15.07 10.31 2.42
N ALA A 271 16.39 10.17 2.61
CA ALA A 271 16.98 10.15 3.94
C ALA A 271 16.74 11.47 4.70
N ARG A 272 16.83 12.61 4.02
CA ARG A 272 16.51 13.92 4.61
C ARG A 272 15.03 14.03 4.99
N ALA A 273 14.11 13.51 4.16
CA ALA A 273 12.67 13.54 4.43
C ALA A 273 12.31 12.68 5.66
N VAL A 274 12.86 11.45 5.74
CA VAL A 274 12.70 10.55 6.89
C VAL A 274 13.19 11.24 8.18
N LYS A 275 14.41 11.79 8.15
CA LYS A 275 15.00 12.49 9.30
C LYS A 275 14.16 13.69 9.72
N LEU A 276 13.76 14.53 8.76
CA LEU A 276 13.00 15.75 9.05
C LEU A 276 11.67 15.45 9.74
N LEU A 277 10.88 14.47 9.24
CA LEU A 277 9.60 14.12 9.87
C LEU A 277 9.81 13.52 11.26
N ALA A 278 10.82 12.66 11.41
CA ALA A 278 11.15 12.04 12.70
C ALA A 278 11.55 13.10 13.75
N GLU A 279 12.40 14.07 13.39
CA GLU A 279 12.88 15.11 14.30
C GLU A 279 11.83 16.17 14.62
N THR A 280 10.89 16.41 13.72
CA THR A 280 9.84 17.45 13.94
C THR A 280 8.59 16.90 14.61
N GLU A 281 8.17 15.67 14.28
CA GLU A 281 6.87 15.14 14.72
C GLU A 281 6.96 13.77 15.44
N GLY A 282 8.14 13.15 15.50
CA GLY A 282 8.29 11.81 16.09
C GLY A 282 7.63 10.70 15.26
N ILE A 283 7.36 10.94 13.98
CA ILE A 283 6.74 9.98 13.07
C ILE A 283 7.83 9.37 12.18
N LEU A 284 7.88 8.03 12.13
CA LEU A 284 8.86 7.30 11.33
C LEU A 284 8.30 6.98 9.94
N LEU A 285 9.16 7.02 8.93
CA LEU A 285 8.86 6.60 7.56
C LEU A 285 9.78 5.44 7.16
N ASP A 286 9.32 4.60 6.24
CA ASP A 286 10.17 3.60 5.60
C ASP A 286 10.99 4.21 4.45
N PRO A 287 12.19 3.68 4.14
CA PRO A 287 13.04 4.24 3.08
C PRO A 287 12.61 3.87 1.66
N VAL A 288 11.75 2.85 1.47
CA VAL A 288 11.39 2.34 0.14
C VAL A 288 10.19 3.08 -0.45
N TYR A 289 9.16 3.29 0.35
CA TYR A 289 7.86 3.84 -0.07
C TYR A 289 7.60 5.22 0.49
N THR A 290 7.35 5.31 1.79
CA THR A 290 6.88 6.54 2.43
C THR A 290 7.94 7.62 2.51
N GLY A 291 9.20 7.25 2.67
CA GLY A 291 10.31 8.21 2.63
C GLY A 291 10.50 8.84 1.26
N LYS A 292 10.42 8.04 0.16
CA LYS A 292 10.48 8.59 -1.21
C LYS A 292 9.25 9.45 -1.50
N ALA A 293 8.06 9.01 -1.08
CA ALA A 293 6.84 9.80 -1.25
C ALA A 293 6.90 11.13 -0.49
N MET A 294 7.43 11.12 0.72
CA MET A 294 7.62 12.35 1.51
C MET A 294 8.67 13.28 0.90
N ALA A 295 9.75 12.74 0.33
CA ALA A 295 10.72 13.53 -0.43
C ALA A 295 10.05 14.23 -1.62
N GLY A 296 9.15 13.51 -2.32
CA GLY A 296 8.34 14.07 -3.39
C GLY A 296 7.44 15.21 -2.91
N LEU A 297 6.73 15.03 -1.79
CA LEU A 297 5.90 16.07 -1.19
C LEU A 297 6.70 17.33 -0.87
N ILE A 298 7.86 17.18 -0.22
CA ILE A 298 8.75 18.31 0.12
C ILE A 298 9.20 19.04 -1.14
N HIS A 299 9.62 18.30 -2.17
CA HIS A 299 10.12 18.91 -3.42
C HIS A 299 8.99 19.63 -4.18
N LEU A 300 7.83 19.00 -4.34
CA LEU A 300 6.66 19.62 -4.98
C LEU A 300 6.22 20.87 -4.24
N SER A 301 6.26 20.88 -2.91
CA SER A 301 5.99 22.07 -2.09
C SER A 301 6.99 23.19 -2.38
N LYS A 302 8.29 22.88 -2.39
CA LYS A 302 9.36 23.85 -2.71
C LYS A 302 9.31 24.41 -4.13
N LYS A 303 8.83 23.59 -5.09
CA LYS A 303 8.56 24.04 -6.47
C LYS A 303 7.28 24.88 -6.62
N GLY A 304 6.50 25.07 -5.55
CA GLY A 304 5.25 25.82 -5.59
C GLY A 304 4.08 25.05 -6.25
N TYR A 305 4.18 23.74 -6.40
CA TYR A 305 3.07 22.91 -6.85
C TYR A 305 1.90 22.98 -5.85
N PHE A 306 2.22 22.92 -4.55
CA PHE A 306 1.29 23.26 -3.48
C PHE A 306 1.55 24.68 -2.98
N LYS A 307 0.47 25.46 -2.90
CA LYS A 307 0.54 26.86 -2.48
C LYS A 307 0.39 26.99 -0.96
N LYS A 308 0.86 28.11 -0.43
CA LYS A 308 0.64 28.45 0.98
C LYS A 308 -0.85 28.52 1.29
N GLY A 309 -1.26 27.90 2.39
CA GLY A 309 -2.66 27.80 2.82
C GLY A 309 -3.45 26.66 2.22
N GLN A 310 -2.90 25.94 1.22
CA GLN A 310 -3.47 24.66 0.80
C GLN A 310 -3.20 23.59 1.85
N LYS A 311 -4.08 22.60 1.93
CA LYS A 311 -3.97 21.45 2.84
C LYS A 311 -3.70 20.18 2.04
N VAL A 312 -2.61 19.48 2.37
CA VAL A 312 -2.23 18.23 1.71
C VAL A 312 -2.30 17.08 2.71
N LEU A 313 -3.07 16.04 2.37
CA LEU A 313 -3.17 14.83 3.16
C LEU A 313 -2.19 13.78 2.62
N PHE A 314 -1.17 13.47 3.39
CA PHE A 314 -0.23 12.39 3.11
C PHE A 314 -0.75 11.07 3.68
N VAL A 315 -0.95 10.06 2.83
CA VAL A 315 -1.33 8.73 3.31
C VAL A 315 -0.07 7.96 3.71
N HIS A 316 0.15 7.86 5.01
CA HIS A 316 1.28 7.15 5.60
C HIS A 316 1.02 5.65 5.60
N THR A 317 1.50 4.98 4.57
CA THR A 317 1.13 3.60 4.26
C THR A 317 1.94 2.55 5.00
N GLU A 318 3.11 2.89 5.55
CA GLU A 318 4.06 1.90 6.10
C GLU A 318 5.20 2.58 6.85
N ILE A 319 5.66 1.98 7.95
CA ILE A 319 6.91 2.39 8.64
C ILE A 319 8.10 1.50 8.30
N GLY A 320 7.86 0.38 7.60
CA GLY A 320 8.88 -0.61 7.24
C GLY A 320 9.53 -1.28 8.45
N ARG A 321 9.57 -2.60 8.44
CA ARG A 321 10.35 -3.37 9.43
C ARG A 321 11.58 -4.02 8.78
N ALA A 322 11.72 -3.83 7.48
CA ALA A 322 12.71 -4.50 6.66
C ALA A 322 14.02 -3.70 6.50
N HIS A 323 14.08 -2.48 7.00
CA HIS A 323 15.10 -1.52 6.59
C HIS A 323 15.82 -0.87 7.78
N VAL A 324 15.77 -1.54 8.92
CA VAL A 324 16.53 -1.13 10.10
C VAL A 324 17.71 -2.09 10.28
#